data_6c0af0f5d800ec13837fb9322f145257
#
_entry.id   6c0af0f5d800ec13837fb9322f145257
#
_cell.length_a   1.000
_cell.length_b   1.000
_cell.length_c   1.000
_cell.angle_alpha   90.00
_cell.angle_beta   90.00
_cell.angle_gamma   90.00
#
_symmetry.space_group_name_H-M   'P 1'
#
loop_
_entity.id
_entity.type
_entity.pdbx_description
1 polymer ?
#
loop_
_entity_poly.entity_id
_entity_poly.type
_entity_poly.pdbx_seq_one_letter_code
_entity_poly.pdbx_strand_id
1 'polypeptide(L)'
;MNRPVEPHSLTQASTPVGTHSGYMPGFGNDFETEALPGALPQGMNSPQRCNYGLYGEQLSGTAFTANPPERTWCYRIRPSVKHSHRYKKIDLPYWKSAPCIDPDVISLGQYRWDPVPHSDGGLTWLTGMRTMTTAGDVNTQVGMASHIYLVTESMVDDYFFSADSELLVVPQEGRLRFITELGIIDLEPKEIAILPRGLLYRVEVLEGPARGFVCENYGQKFELPGRGPIGANCMANPRDFKAPVAAFEDREVPSTVTIKWCGQFHTTNIGHSPLDVVAWHGNYAPYKYDLRTYCPVGAILFDHPDPSIFTVLTAPSGQPGTANIDFVLFRERWMVAEETFRPPWYHKNIMSELMGNIYGQYDAKPQGFVPGGMSLHNMMIPHGPDREAFENASNANLGPDKLDRTMSFMFETRFPQHLTEFAASEAPLQDDYIDCWTSLEKKFDGTPGKK
;
A
#
# COMPACT_ATOMS: atom_id res chain seq x y z
N MET A 1 -37.16 -20.28 -19.30
CA MET A 1 -36.31 -19.75 -20.38
C MET A 1 -35.36 -18.75 -19.74
N ASN A 2 -34.15 -19.22 -19.36
CA ASN A 2 -33.12 -18.36 -18.81
C ASN A 2 -32.52 -17.54 -19.97
N ARG A 3 -32.56 -16.23 -19.87
CA ARG A 3 -31.81 -15.36 -20.77
C ARG A 3 -30.31 -15.62 -20.53
N PRO A 4 -29.50 -15.76 -21.57
CA PRO A 4 -28.05 -15.83 -21.40
C PRO A 4 -27.58 -14.52 -20.74
N VAL A 5 -26.83 -14.64 -19.65
CA VAL A 5 -26.12 -13.52 -19.04
C VAL A 5 -24.99 -13.17 -20.01
N GLU A 6 -24.97 -11.94 -20.53
CA GLU A 6 -23.88 -11.49 -21.38
C GLU A 6 -22.55 -11.55 -20.60
N PRO A 7 -21.49 -12.05 -21.21
CA PRO A 7 -20.19 -12.14 -20.54
C PRO A 7 -19.65 -10.73 -20.21
N HIS A 8 -19.15 -10.55 -18.99
CA HIS A 8 -18.43 -9.34 -18.57
C HIS A 8 -17.05 -9.31 -19.24
N SER A 9 -16.98 -9.13 -20.55
CA SER A 9 -15.73 -8.98 -21.28
C SER A 9 -15.40 -7.51 -21.47
N LEU A 10 -14.15 -7.13 -21.23
CA LEU A 10 -13.63 -5.79 -21.52
C LEU A 10 -13.30 -5.70 -23.01
N THR A 11 -14.27 -5.44 -23.85
CA THR A 11 -14.12 -5.53 -25.31
C THR A 11 -13.59 -4.27 -26.00
N GLN A 12 -13.41 -3.13 -25.28
CA GLN A 12 -12.82 -1.92 -25.87
C GLN A 12 -12.15 -1.04 -24.79
N ALA A 13 -11.04 -0.42 -25.12
CA ALA A 13 -10.27 0.48 -24.26
C ALA A 13 -10.98 1.81 -23.93
N SER A 14 -12.15 2.09 -24.46
CA SER A 14 -12.92 3.32 -24.26
C SER A 14 -14.36 3.10 -23.83
N THR A 15 -14.78 1.86 -23.61
CA THR A 15 -16.13 1.60 -23.10
C THR A 15 -16.06 1.61 -21.58
N PRO A 16 -16.84 2.46 -20.87
CA PRO A 16 -16.98 2.31 -19.44
C PRO A 16 -17.45 0.88 -19.18
N VAL A 17 -16.63 0.06 -18.58
CA VAL A 17 -17.08 -1.20 -18.00
C VAL A 17 -18.28 -0.84 -17.15
N GLY A 18 -19.41 -1.44 -17.42
CA GLY A 18 -20.66 -1.15 -16.71
C GLY A 18 -20.38 -1.14 -15.21
N THR A 19 -21.05 -0.30 -14.47
CA THR A 19 -20.90 0.10 -13.07
C THR A 19 -20.84 -1.03 -12.01
N HIS A 20 -20.53 -2.24 -12.39
CA HIS A 20 -20.42 -3.42 -11.54
C HIS A 20 -18.99 -3.90 -11.42
N SER A 21 -18.14 -3.10 -10.77
CA SER A 21 -17.04 -3.68 -10.02
C SER A 21 -17.66 -4.44 -8.85
N GLY A 22 -17.97 -5.71 -9.05
CA GLY A 22 -18.43 -6.57 -7.97
C GLY A 22 -17.25 -6.87 -7.06
N TYR A 23 -17.52 -6.93 -5.77
CA TYR A 23 -16.49 -7.30 -4.78
C TYR A 23 -17.02 -8.40 -3.88
N MET A 24 -16.10 -9.26 -3.46
CA MET A 24 -16.33 -10.31 -2.46
C MET A 24 -15.71 -9.86 -1.13
N PRO A 25 -16.45 -9.84 -0.02
CA PRO A 25 -15.92 -9.44 1.27
C PRO A 25 -15.07 -10.53 1.91
N GLY A 26 -14.02 -10.13 2.60
CA GLY A 26 -13.17 -11.00 3.40
C GLY A 26 -11.68 -10.74 3.17
N PHE A 27 -10.84 -11.14 4.12
CA PHE A 27 -9.39 -11.11 4.03
C PHE A 27 -8.83 -12.51 4.27
N GLY A 28 -8.05 -13.02 3.32
CA GLY A 28 -7.49 -14.37 3.40
C GLY A 28 -8.53 -15.51 3.23
N ASN A 29 -9.73 -15.21 2.76
CA ASN A 29 -10.75 -16.21 2.45
C ASN A 29 -10.40 -16.97 1.16
N ASP A 30 -10.88 -18.21 1.06
CA ASP A 30 -10.97 -18.90 -0.21
C ASP A 30 -12.17 -18.34 -0.99
N PHE A 31 -11.87 -17.56 -2.01
CA PHE A 31 -12.87 -16.98 -2.90
C PHE A 31 -13.11 -17.89 -4.10
N GLU A 32 -14.29 -17.77 -4.72
CA GLU A 32 -14.55 -18.32 -6.05
C GLU A 32 -15.40 -17.34 -6.85
N THR A 33 -15.06 -17.13 -8.10
CA THR A 33 -15.77 -16.21 -9.00
C THR A 33 -15.55 -16.58 -10.45
N GLU A 34 -16.57 -16.36 -11.28
CA GLU A 34 -16.53 -16.59 -12.72
C GLU A 34 -17.23 -15.48 -13.49
N ALA A 35 -16.63 -15.03 -14.57
CA ALA A 35 -17.22 -14.04 -15.48
C ALA A 35 -18.14 -14.71 -16.55
N LEU A 36 -17.93 -16.00 -16.80
CA LEU A 36 -18.81 -16.83 -17.63
C LEU A 36 -19.37 -17.98 -16.79
N PRO A 37 -20.69 -18.16 -16.72
CA PRO A 37 -21.30 -19.24 -15.95
C PRO A 37 -20.77 -20.63 -16.32
N GLY A 38 -20.29 -21.37 -15.36
CA GLY A 38 -19.73 -22.71 -15.52
C GLY A 38 -18.27 -22.73 -16.00
N ALA A 39 -17.57 -21.61 -15.95
CA ALA A 39 -16.13 -21.56 -16.23
C ALA A 39 -15.30 -22.18 -15.09
N LEU A 40 -15.78 -22.09 -13.84
CA LEU A 40 -15.16 -22.78 -12.71
C LEU A 40 -15.39 -24.29 -12.76
N PRO A 41 -14.34 -25.12 -12.70
CA PRO A 41 -14.50 -26.55 -12.53
C PRO A 41 -15.17 -26.89 -11.19
N GLN A 42 -16.03 -27.89 -11.19
CA GLN A 42 -16.69 -28.35 -9.97
C GLN A 42 -15.96 -29.58 -9.40
N GLY A 43 -15.64 -29.51 -8.10
CA GLY A 43 -15.09 -30.65 -7.35
C GLY A 43 -13.62 -30.98 -7.63
N MET A 44 -12.95 -30.27 -8.51
CA MET A 44 -11.51 -30.45 -8.79
C MET A 44 -10.87 -29.17 -9.35
N ASN A 45 -9.57 -28.99 -9.12
CA ASN A 45 -8.84 -27.81 -9.58
C ASN A 45 -8.26 -27.96 -11.00
N SER A 46 -7.91 -29.17 -11.41
CA SER A 46 -7.24 -29.46 -12.68
C SER A 46 -7.96 -30.57 -13.45
N PRO A 47 -9.16 -30.29 -14.01
CA PRO A 47 -9.86 -31.26 -14.83
C PRO A 47 -9.06 -31.57 -16.10
N GLN A 48 -9.24 -32.77 -16.66
CA GLN A 48 -8.61 -33.16 -17.92
C GLN A 48 -8.92 -32.17 -19.06
N ARG A 49 -10.11 -31.57 -19.02
CA ARG A 49 -10.55 -30.53 -19.93
C ARG A 49 -11.36 -29.49 -19.19
N CYS A 50 -10.88 -28.25 -19.19
CA CYS A 50 -11.66 -27.14 -18.67
C CYS A 50 -12.81 -26.79 -19.63
N ASN A 51 -13.90 -26.30 -19.06
CA ASN A 51 -15.01 -25.75 -19.82
C ASN A 51 -14.51 -24.57 -20.70
N TYR A 52 -15.21 -24.29 -21.77
CA TYR A 52 -14.88 -23.25 -22.76
C TYR A 52 -13.50 -23.40 -23.42
N GLY A 53 -12.80 -24.51 -23.23
CA GLY A 53 -11.44 -24.69 -23.73
C GLY A 53 -10.39 -23.87 -22.99
N LEU A 54 -10.69 -23.44 -21.75
CA LEU A 54 -9.78 -22.67 -20.90
C LEU A 54 -8.60 -23.52 -20.45
N TYR A 55 -7.52 -22.82 -20.08
CA TYR A 55 -6.34 -23.42 -19.46
C TYR A 55 -6.36 -23.19 -17.94
N GLY A 56 -6.17 -24.26 -17.18
CA GLY A 56 -5.96 -24.16 -15.74
C GLY A 56 -4.52 -23.75 -15.44
N GLU A 57 -4.35 -22.73 -14.59
CA GLU A 57 -3.06 -22.21 -14.17
C GLU A 57 -3.10 -21.91 -12.67
N GLN A 58 -1.98 -22.04 -11.97
CA GLN A 58 -1.90 -21.71 -10.55
C GLN A 58 -0.94 -20.54 -10.32
N LEU A 59 -1.41 -19.50 -9.65
CA LEU A 59 -0.60 -18.43 -9.06
C LEU A 59 -0.41 -18.73 -7.56
N SER A 60 0.83 -18.87 -7.10
CA SER A 60 1.16 -19.20 -5.72
C SER A 60 1.92 -18.08 -5.02
N GLY A 61 1.43 -17.67 -3.86
CA GLY A 61 2.09 -16.73 -2.95
C GLY A 61 3.02 -17.41 -1.94
N THR A 62 2.94 -18.75 -1.82
CA THR A 62 3.80 -19.57 -0.95
C THR A 62 4.40 -20.73 -1.73
N ALA A 63 5.35 -21.43 -1.11
CA ALA A 63 5.80 -22.72 -1.64
C ALA A 63 4.62 -23.71 -1.73
N PHE A 64 4.66 -24.63 -2.70
CA PHE A 64 3.61 -25.66 -2.87
C PHE A 64 3.42 -26.54 -1.62
N THR A 65 4.48 -26.68 -0.82
CA THR A 65 4.50 -27.47 0.42
C THR A 65 4.16 -26.67 1.67
N ALA A 66 3.83 -25.37 1.54
CA ALA A 66 3.45 -24.54 2.68
C ALA A 66 2.15 -25.01 3.33
N ASN A 67 2.01 -24.77 4.64
CA ASN A 67 0.81 -25.07 5.40
C ASN A 67 0.51 -23.90 6.38
N PRO A 68 -0.57 -23.14 6.16
CA PRO A 68 -1.50 -23.23 5.04
C PRO A 68 -0.85 -22.76 3.71
N PRO A 69 -1.25 -23.31 2.55
CA PRO A 69 -0.81 -22.82 1.27
C PRO A 69 -1.61 -21.57 0.88
N GLU A 70 -0.95 -20.65 0.18
CA GLU A 70 -1.61 -19.51 -0.45
C GLU A 70 -1.48 -19.61 -1.94
N ARG A 71 -2.60 -19.73 -2.61
CA ARG A 71 -2.66 -19.96 -4.04
C ARG A 71 -4.01 -19.55 -4.62
N THR A 72 -4.00 -19.26 -5.90
CA THR A 72 -5.19 -19.03 -6.70
C THR A 72 -5.11 -19.84 -7.99
N TRP A 73 -6.17 -20.59 -8.27
CA TRP A 73 -6.34 -21.28 -9.53
C TRP A 73 -7.07 -20.36 -10.50
N CYS A 74 -6.44 -20.14 -11.65
CA CYS A 74 -6.94 -19.31 -12.73
C CYS A 74 -7.36 -20.18 -13.90
N TYR A 75 -8.51 -19.90 -14.48
CA TYR A 75 -8.98 -20.54 -15.72
C TYR A 75 -9.04 -19.47 -16.78
N ARG A 76 -8.07 -19.54 -17.72
CA ARG A 76 -7.77 -18.44 -18.62
C ARG A 76 -7.75 -18.86 -20.08
N ILE A 77 -7.91 -17.87 -20.97
CA ILE A 77 -8.02 -18.12 -22.41
C ILE A 77 -6.68 -18.62 -22.97
N ARG A 78 -5.55 -18.05 -22.50
CA ARG A 78 -4.18 -18.42 -22.90
C ARG A 78 -3.32 -18.61 -21.67
N PRO A 79 -2.54 -19.69 -21.58
CA PRO A 79 -1.66 -19.86 -20.42
C PRO A 79 -0.56 -18.78 -20.41
N SER A 80 -0.20 -18.27 -19.21
CA SER A 80 0.75 -17.15 -19.06
C SER A 80 2.16 -17.47 -19.60
N VAL A 81 2.48 -18.71 -19.79
CA VAL A 81 3.73 -19.13 -20.48
C VAL A 81 3.82 -18.54 -21.90
N LYS A 82 2.71 -18.18 -22.51
CA LYS A 82 2.70 -17.46 -23.81
C LYS A 82 3.03 -15.97 -23.68
N HIS A 83 2.99 -15.41 -22.47
CA HIS A 83 3.38 -14.03 -22.23
C HIS A 83 4.90 -13.85 -22.22
N SER A 84 5.64 -14.91 -21.97
CA SER A 84 7.08 -14.91 -21.80
C SER A 84 7.79 -15.33 -23.07
N HIS A 85 8.37 -14.37 -23.78
CA HIS A 85 9.20 -14.68 -24.94
C HIS A 85 10.64 -14.20 -24.71
N ARG A 86 11.00 -13.08 -25.30
CA ARG A 86 12.33 -12.49 -25.21
C ARG A 86 12.22 -11.17 -24.48
N TYR A 87 12.80 -11.12 -23.31
CA TYR A 87 12.82 -9.92 -22.50
C TYR A 87 13.87 -8.93 -22.98
N LYS A 88 13.52 -7.65 -22.94
CA LYS A 88 14.44 -6.53 -23.14
C LYS A 88 14.47 -5.71 -21.85
N LYS A 89 15.68 -5.41 -21.38
CA LYS A 89 15.84 -4.50 -20.26
C LYS A 89 15.42 -3.10 -20.68
N ILE A 90 14.67 -2.42 -19.80
CA ILE A 90 14.32 -1.00 -19.91
C ILE A 90 14.80 -0.25 -18.67
N ASP A 91 14.88 1.05 -18.76
CA ASP A 91 15.20 1.93 -17.64
C ASP A 91 13.95 2.71 -17.19
N LEU A 92 13.67 2.67 -15.90
CA LEU A 92 12.71 3.52 -15.21
C LEU A 92 13.48 4.25 -14.10
N PRO A 93 14.14 5.37 -14.43
CA PRO A 93 15.21 5.95 -13.61
C PRO A 93 14.75 6.37 -12.22
N TYR A 94 13.48 6.69 -12.04
CA TYR A 94 12.93 7.14 -10.76
C TYR A 94 12.32 6.00 -9.92
N TRP A 95 12.14 4.80 -10.47
CA TRP A 95 11.66 3.66 -9.71
C TRP A 95 12.83 2.79 -9.28
N LYS A 96 13.33 3.03 -8.09
CA LYS A 96 14.48 2.32 -7.51
C LYS A 96 14.04 1.19 -6.57
N SER A 97 14.93 0.22 -6.37
CA SER A 97 14.73 -0.88 -5.41
C SER A 97 15.92 -0.97 -4.45
N ALA A 98 15.68 -1.56 -3.28
CA ALA A 98 16.75 -1.80 -2.31
C ALA A 98 17.74 -2.92 -2.79
N PRO A 99 19.03 -2.79 -2.48
CA PRO A 99 19.66 -1.62 -1.88
C PRO A 99 19.89 -0.50 -2.91
N CYS A 100 19.52 0.73 -2.53
CA CYS A 100 19.89 1.91 -3.29
C CYS A 100 20.50 2.89 -2.28
N ILE A 101 21.81 2.80 -2.10
CA ILE A 101 22.58 3.59 -1.14
C ILE A 101 23.50 4.50 -1.93
N ASP A 102 23.23 5.79 -1.85
CA ASP A 102 24.09 6.82 -2.40
C ASP A 102 25.07 7.28 -1.29
N PRO A 103 26.41 7.14 -1.46
CA PRO A 103 27.37 7.54 -0.44
C PRO A 103 27.40 9.04 -0.15
N ASP A 104 26.91 9.87 -1.08
CA ASP A 104 26.88 11.33 -0.94
C ASP A 104 25.58 11.81 -0.28
N VAL A 105 24.58 10.93 -0.10
CA VAL A 105 23.29 11.23 0.54
C VAL A 105 23.29 10.82 2.00
N ILE A 106 23.08 11.79 2.89
CA ILE A 106 22.92 11.52 4.33
C ILE A 106 21.48 11.07 4.56
N SER A 107 21.32 9.82 5.05
CA SER A 107 20.01 9.27 5.42
C SER A 107 19.78 9.28 6.96
N LEU A 108 20.76 9.70 7.72
CA LEU A 108 20.67 9.82 9.17
C LEU A 108 20.00 11.13 9.56
N GLY A 109 18.80 11.08 10.16
CA GLY A 109 18.10 12.28 10.61
C GLY A 109 16.59 12.15 10.58
N GLN A 110 15.97 13.31 10.76
CA GLN A 110 14.52 13.51 10.55
C GLN A 110 14.35 14.31 9.26
N TYR A 111 13.44 13.88 8.41
CA TYR A 111 13.18 14.50 7.13
C TYR A 111 11.68 14.77 6.96
N ARG A 112 11.33 15.85 6.26
CA ARG A 112 9.96 16.15 5.87
C ARG A 112 9.94 16.78 4.49
N TRP A 113 8.99 16.36 3.67
CA TRP A 113 8.79 16.84 2.31
C TRP A 113 7.39 17.43 2.17
N ASP A 114 7.31 18.54 1.48
CA ASP A 114 6.07 19.03 0.93
C ASP A 114 5.54 18.09 -0.16
N PRO A 115 4.27 18.19 -0.56
CA PRO A 115 3.73 17.40 -1.64
C PRO A 115 4.55 17.58 -2.93
N VAL A 116 4.98 16.47 -3.52
CA VAL A 116 5.63 16.52 -4.83
C VAL A 116 4.60 17.04 -5.86
N PRO A 117 4.91 18.13 -6.59
CA PRO A 117 3.98 18.71 -7.54
C PRO A 117 3.71 17.77 -8.72
N HIS A 118 2.52 17.88 -9.30
CA HIS A 118 2.21 17.20 -10.55
C HIS A 118 3.05 17.79 -11.68
N SER A 119 3.45 16.94 -12.62
CA SER A 119 4.06 17.36 -13.87
C SER A 119 2.99 17.76 -14.90
N ASP A 120 3.41 18.42 -15.98
CA ASP A 120 2.51 18.90 -17.05
C ASP A 120 1.88 17.79 -17.91
N GLY A 121 1.97 16.52 -17.50
CA GLY A 121 1.35 15.38 -18.17
C GLY A 121 2.35 14.32 -18.65
N GLY A 122 1.82 13.26 -19.29
CA GLY A 122 2.63 12.21 -19.88
C GLY A 122 3.14 11.15 -18.90
N LEU A 123 2.64 11.10 -17.67
CA LEU A 123 3.07 10.13 -16.67
C LEU A 123 2.03 9.01 -16.49
N THR A 124 2.40 7.80 -16.88
CA THR A 124 1.68 6.57 -16.56
C THR A 124 2.08 6.05 -15.17
N TRP A 125 1.43 4.99 -14.68
CA TRP A 125 1.82 4.32 -13.45
C TRP A 125 3.30 3.94 -13.39
N LEU A 126 3.88 3.48 -14.49
CA LEU A 126 5.29 3.07 -14.54
C LEU A 126 6.24 4.27 -14.56
N THR A 127 5.95 5.26 -15.37
CA THR A 127 6.82 6.45 -15.55
C THR A 127 6.61 7.52 -14.49
N GLY A 128 5.48 7.47 -13.78
CA GLY A 128 5.12 8.41 -12.71
C GLY A 128 5.62 8.01 -11.32
N MET A 129 6.20 6.83 -11.17
CA MET A 129 6.71 6.37 -9.87
C MET A 129 7.99 7.12 -9.48
N ARG A 130 8.06 7.58 -8.24
CA ARG A 130 9.20 8.30 -7.64
C ARG A 130 9.57 7.64 -6.33
N THR A 131 10.69 6.94 -6.28
CA THR A 131 11.15 6.29 -5.05
C THR A 131 11.73 7.33 -4.09
N MET A 132 11.20 7.37 -2.88
CA MET A 132 11.66 8.24 -1.80
C MET A 132 12.75 7.55 -0.98
N THR A 133 12.48 6.34 -0.53
CA THR A 133 13.41 5.59 0.32
C THR A 133 13.48 4.13 -0.08
N THR A 134 14.60 3.49 0.26
CA THR A 134 14.80 2.07 0.11
C THR A 134 15.37 1.47 1.39
N ALA A 135 15.00 0.23 1.72
CA ALA A 135 15.45 -0.48 2.92
C ALA A 135 15.57 -1.98 2.65
N GLY A 136 16.60 -2.62 3.18
CA GLY A 136 16.82 -4.05 2.98
C GLY A 136 17.44 -4.40 1.63
N ASP A 137 17.06 -5.54 1.06
CA ASP A 137 17.59 -6.04 -0.22
C ASP A 137 16.53 -6.87 -0.96
N VAL A 138 16.17 -6.43 -2.15
CA VAL A 138 15.18 -7.10 -3.01
C VAL A 138 15.64 -8.52 -3.41
N ASN A 139 16.93 -8.76 -3.58
CA ASN A 139 17.45 -10.08 -3.97
C ASN A 139 17.33 -11.12 -2.84
N THR A 140 17.35 -10.66 -1.59
CA THR A 140 17.16 -11.52 -0.42
C THR A 140 15.73 -11.52 0.08
N GLN A 141 14.84 -10.81 -0.60
CA GLN A 141 13.41 -10.71 -0.31
C GLN A 141 13.13 -10.24 1.14
N VAL A 142 13.83 -9.17 1.55
CA VAL A 142 13.64 -8.52 2.84
C VAL A 142 13.64 -7.00 2.68
N GLY A 143 12.88 -6.30 3.51
CA GLY A 143 12.82 -4.84 3.47
C GLY A 143 11.73 -4.30 2.54
N MET A 144 11.92 -3.08 2.10
CA MET A 144 10.91 -2.32 1.36
C MET A 144 11.52 -1.20 0.51
N ALA A 145 10.68 -0.62 -0.35
CA ALA A 145 10.86 0.74 -0.85
C ALA A 145 9.58 1.54 -0.68
N SER A 146 9.71 2.83 -0.43
CA SER A 146 8.59 3.77 -0.42
C SER A 146 8.63 4.66 -1.64
N HIS A 147 7.47 4.88 -2.24
CA HIS A 147 7.34 5.68 -3.44
C HIS A 147 6.19 6.68 -3.33
N ILE A 148 6.29 7.76 -4.09
CA ILE A 148 5.17 8.60 -4.49
C ILE A 148 4.85 8.27 -5.94
N TYR A 149 3.59 8.10 -6.28
CA TYR A 149 3.16 8.05 -7.68
C TYR A 149 2.53 9.36 -8.12
N LEU A 150 2.83 9.76 -9.34
CA LEU A 150 2.27 10.90 -10.04
C LEU A 150 1.74 10.38 -11.37
N VAL A 151 0.43 10.24 -11.51
CA VAL A 151 -0.17 9.62 -12.69
C VAL A 151 -1.13 10.60 -13.36
N THR A 152 -0.86 10.90 -14.62
CA THR A 152 -1.66 11.81 -15.45
C THR A 152 -2.27 11.12 -16.66
N GLU A 153 -1.76 9.93 -17.03
CA GLU A 153 -2.21 9.18 -18.20
C GLU A 153 -2.48 7.70 -17.84
N SER A 154 -3.49 7.15 -18.49
CA SER A 154 -3.84 5.74 -18.39
C SER A 154 -2.87 4.87 -19.19
N MET A 155 -2.59 3.67 -18.68
CA MET A 155 -1.94 2.61 -19.45
C MET A 155 -2.94 2.04 -20.45
N VAL A 156 -2.53 1.90 -21.72
CA VAL A 156 -3.33 1.30 -22.79
C VAL A 156 -2.49 0.22 -23.45
N ASP A 157 -2.94 -1.02 -23.45
CA ASP A 157 -2.22 -2.18 -23.98
C ASP A 157 -0.78 -2.35 -23.42
N ASP A 158 -0.50 -1.68 -22.33
CA ASP A 158 0.70 -1.82 -21.48
C ASP A 158 0.28 -2.43 -20.14
N TYR A 159 0.99 -3.46 -19.74
CA TYR A 159 0.68 -4.24 -18.54
C TYR A 159 1.92 -4.39 -17.67
N PHE A 160 1.72 -4.61 -16.39
CA PHE A 160 2.80 -4.71 -15.43
C PHE A 160 2.55 -5.78 -14.38
N PHE A 161 3.60 -6.44 -13.94
CA PHE A 161 3.62 -7.13 -12.66
C PHE A 161 5.00 -7.04 -11.99
N SER A 162 5.00 -7.07 -10.64
CA SER A 162 6.22 -7.18 -9.85
C SER A 162 6.44 -8.64 -9.46
N ALA A 163 7.60 -9.19 -9.83
CA ALA A 163 8.06 -10.48 -9.31
C ALA A 163 8.80 -10.32 -7.97
N ASP A 164 9.10 -9.07 -7.58
CA ASP A 164 9.91 -8.75 -6.41
C ASP A 164 9.08 -8.56 -5.14
N SER A 165 7.85 -8.06 -5.29
CA SER A 165 7.14 -7.41 -4.19
C SER A 165 5.63 -7.51 -4.29
N GLU A 166 5.00 -7.46 -3.13
CA GLU A 166 3.62 -7.02 -2.95
C GLU A 166 3.58 -5.50 -2.84
N LEU A 167 2.58 -4.84 -3.43
CA LEU A 167 2.40 -3.39 -3.36
C LEU A 167 1.21 -3.03 -2.47
N LEU A 168 1.42 -2.10 -1.55
CA LEU A 168 0.35 -1.42 -0.82
C LEU A 168 0.24 0.01 -1.38
N VAL A 169 -0.92 0.32 -1.98
CA VAL A 169 -1.20 1.61 -2.64
C VAL A 169 -2.10 2.45 -1.76
N VAL A 170 -1.70 3.70 -1.49
CA VAL A 170 -2.43 4.66 -0.64
C VAL A 170 -2.70 5.94 -1.44
N PRO A 171 -3.87 6.10 -2.08
CA PRO A 171 -4.22 7.31 -2.80
C PRO A 171 -4.34 8.53 -1.88
N GLN A 172 -3.90 9.68 -2.37
CA GLN A 172 -4.06 10.96 -1.71
C GLN A 172 -4.91 11.93 -2.55
N GLU A 173 -4.77 11.89 -3.88
CA GLU A 173 -5.47 12.75 -4.82
C GLU A 173 -5.80 11.99 -6.11
N GLY A 174 -6.94 12.30 -6.72
CA GLY A 174 -7.41 11.62 -7.92
C GLY A 174 -7.96 10.23 -7.66
N ARG A 175 -8.35 9.53 -8.72
CA ARG A 175 -8.90 8.16 -8.65
C ARG A 175 -8.28 7.30 -9.73
N LEU A 176 -7.89 6.09 -9.35
CA LEU A 176 -7.29 5.11 -10.24
C LEU A 176 -8.15 3.84 -10.33
N ARG A 177 -8.09 3.18 -11.46
CA ARG A 177 -8.61 1.83 -11.69
C ARG A 177 -7.47 0.89 -11.98
N PHE A 178 -7.33 -0.13 -11.15
CA PHE A 178 -6.44 -1.25 -11.41
C PHE A 178 -7.25 -2.36 -12.08
N ILE A 179 -6.98 -2.61 -13.35
CA ILE A 179 -7.55 -3.72 -14.09
C ILE A 179 -6.56 -4.85 -14.00
N THR A 180 -6.87 -5.83 -13.14
CA THR A 180 -5.99 -6.96 -12.86
C THR A 180 -6.48 -8.21 -13.58
N GLU A 181 -5.62 -9.22 -13.72
CA GLU A 181 -6.02 -10.52 -14.25
C GLU A 181 -7.08 -11.24 -13.37
N LEU A 182 -7.24 -10.83 -12.10
CA LEU A 182 -8.23 -11.40 -11.18
C LEU A 182 -9.48 -10.52 -11.02
N GLY A 183 -9.57 -9.39 -11.73
CA GLY A 183 -10.71 -8.47 -11.68
C GLY A 183 -10.33 -7.01 -11.49
N ILE A 184 -11.30 -6.15 -11.24
CA ILE A 184 -11.15 -4.70 -11.28
C ILE A 184 -11.22 -4.10 -9.87
N ILE A 185 -10.28 -3.22 -9.55
CA ILE A 185 -10.26 -2.45 -8.31
C ILE A 185 -10.28 -0.96 -8.64
N ASP A 186 -11.35 -0.28 -8.28
CA ASP A 186 -11.42 1.18 -8.28
C ASP A 186 -10.96 1.69 -6.92
N LEU A 187 -10.05 2.66 -6.94
CA LEU A 187 -9.37 3.16 -5.75
C LEU A 187 -9.42 4.68 -5.70
N GLU A 188 -9.84 5.20 -4.54
CA GLU A 188 -9.97 6.63 -4.26
C GLU A 188 -9.24 7.02 -2.96
N PRO A 189 -8.99 8.32 -2.70
CA PRO A 189 -8.45 8.76 -1.42
C PRO A 189 -9.23 8.23 -0.22
N LYS A 190 -8.52 7.84 0.84
CA LYS A 190 -9.03 7.16 2.05
C LYS A 190 -9.34 5.68 1.86
N GLU A 191 -8.94 5.10 0.76
CA GLU A 191 -8.90 3.65 0.54
C GLU A 191 -7.45 3.20 0.36
N ILE A 192 -7.21 1.91 0.49
CA ILE A 192 -5.94 1.27 0.10
C ILE A 192 -6.21 0.08 -0.80
N ALA A 193 -5.21 -0.26 -1.62
CA ALA A 193 -5.18 -1.53 -2.33
C ALA A 193 -3.92 -2.31 -2.00
N ILE A 194 -4.07 -3.63 -1.89
CA ILE A 194 -2.97 -4.60 -1.77
C ILE A 194 -2.94 -5.38 -3.08
N LEU A 195 -1.82 -5.29 -3.79
CA LEU A 195 -1.59 -5.98 -5.05
C LEU A 195 -0.51 -7.04 -4.81
N PRO A 196 -0.85 -8.32 -4.80
CA PRO A 196 0.10 -9.37 -4.47
C PRO A 196 1.19 -9.53 -5.53
N ARG A 197 2.34 -10.07 -5.11
CA ARG A 197 3.47 -10.40 -5.98
C ARG A 197 3.03 -11.30 -7.12
N GLY A 198 3.43 -10.97 -8.34
CA GLY A 198 3.12 -11.75 -9.54
C GLY A 198 1.78 -11.43 -10.18
N LEU A 199 0.91 -10.67 -9.53
CA LEU A 199 -0.36 -10.23 -10.12
C LEU A 199 -0.12 -9.28 -11.30
N LEU A 200 -0.72 -9.60 -12.43
CA LEU A 200 -0.61 -8.82 -13.65
C LEU A 200 -1.76 -7.82 -13.75
N TYR A 201 -1.45 -6.57 -14.09
CA TYR A 201 -2.44 -5.49 -14.18
C TYR A 201 -2.01 -4.34 -15.09
N ARG A 202 -2.95 -3.46 -15.41
CA ARG A 202 -2.74 -2.11 -15.95
C ARG A 202 -3.53 -1.08 -15.13
N VAL A 203 -3.15 0.19 -15.24
CA VAL A 203 -3.76 1.26 -14.44
C VAL A 203 -4.39 2.30 -15.37
N GLU A 204 -5.66 2.62 -15.09
CA GLU A 204 -6.40 3.70 -15.74
C GLU A 204 -6.64 4.86 -14.77
N VAL A 205 -6.60 6.08 -15.28
CA VAL A 205 -6.96 7.29 -14.56
C VAL A 205 -8.46 7.51 -14.70
N LEU A 206 -9.19 7.38 -13.59
CA LEU A 206 -10.63 7.70 -13.55
C LEU A 206 -10.87 9.19 -13.26
N GLU A 207 -10.02 9.77 -12.41
CA GLU A 207 -10.01 11.19 -12.07
C GLU A 207 -8.56 11.60 -11.85
N GLY A 208 -8.09 12.57 -12.63
CA GLY A 208 -6.69 12.98 -12.60
C GLY A 208 -6.52 14.50 -12.52
N PRO A 209 -5.30 14.95 -12.26
CA PRO A 209 -4.10 14.13 -11.99
C PRO A 209 -4.22 13.34 -10.70
N ALA A 210 -3.57 12.17 -10.62
CA ALA A 210 -3.60 11.33 -9.44
C ALA A 210 -2.24 11.26 -8.76
N ARG A 211 -2.23 11.38 -7.43
CA ARG A 211 -1.06 11.27 -6.57
C ARG A 211 -1.37 10.41 -5.35
N GLY A 212 -0.38 9.72 -4.86
CA GLY A 212 -0.45 8.96 -3.63
C GLY A 212 0.88 8.27 -3.34
N PHE A 213 0.82 7.32 -2.42
CA PHE A 213 1.98 6.65 -1.88
C PHE A 213 1.91 5.16 -2.19
N VAL A 214 3.08 4.54 -2.33
CA VAL A 214 3.19 3.10 -2.50
C VAL A 214 4.27 2.57 -1.56
N CYS A 215 3.91 1.53 -0.82
CA CYS A 215 4.88 0.68 -0.14
C CYS A 215 5.12 -0.56 -0.99
N GLU A 216 6.35 -0.79 -1.36
CA GLU A 216 6.81 -1.97 -2.04
C GLU A 216 7.41 -2.94 -1.01
N ASN A 217 6.69 -4.01 -0.69
CA ASN A 217 7.06 -4.99 0.33
C ASN A 217 7.81 -6.17 -0.30
N TYR A 218 9.10 -6.32 0.00
CA TYR A 218 9.91 -7.44 -0.50
C TYR A 218 9.81 -8.70 0.35
N GLY A 219 9.32 -8.58 1.58
CA GLY A 219 9.26 -9.67 2.55
C GLY A 219 8.03 -10.57 2.42
N GLN A 220 7.62 -11.10 3.55
CA GLN A 220 6.37 -11.83 3.67
C GLN A 220 5.20 -10.89 3.35
N LYS A 221 4.10 -11.47 2.84
CA LYS A 221 2.91 -10.68 2.50
C LYS A 221 2.32 -10.00 3.73
N PHE A 222 1.51 -8.98 3.49
CA PHE A 222 0.70 -8.36 4.52
C PHE A 222 -0.36 -9.32 5.08
N GLU A 223 -0.52 -9.30 6.39
CA GLU A 223 -1.56 -10.00 7.14
C GLU A 223 -2.21 -9.08 8.16
N LEU A 224 -3.32 -9.51 8.72
CA LEU A 224 -3.96 -8.78 9.83
C LEU A 224 -3.14 -8.99 11.11
N PRO A 225 -2.85 -7.91 11.87
CA PRO A 225 -2.09 -8.04 13.10
C PRO A 225 -2.86 -8.82 14.17
N GLY A 226 -2.12 -9.45 15.07
CA GLY A 226 -2.69 -10.08 16.27
C GLY A 226 -3.40 -9.04 17.14
N ARG A 227 -4.67 -9.31 17.49
CA ARG A 227 -5.49 -8.33 18.22
C ARG A 227 -5.23 -8.30 19.72
N GLY A 228 -4.65 -9.37 20.27
CA GLY A 228 -4.35 -9.45 21.70
C GLY A 228 -5.53 -9.06 22.59
N PRO A 229 -5.31 -8.22 23.61
CA PRO A 229 -6.35 -7.74 24.50
C PRO A 229 -7.35 -6.75 23.88
N ILE A 230 -7.07 -6.19 22.70
CA ILE A 230 -7.93 -5.25 21.98
C ILE A 230 -9.24 -5.95 21.56
N GLY A 231 -9.17 -7.22 21.18
CA GLY A 231 -10.32 -8.03 20.84
C GLY A 231 -10.88 -7.78 19.45
N ALA A 232 -12.10 -8.30 19.19
CA ALA A 232 -12.66 -8.43 17.86
C ALA A 232 -13.31 -7.16 17.29
N ASN A 233 -13.68 -6.19 18.13
CA ASN A 233 -14.47 -5.03 17.72
C ASN A 233 -13.64 -3.78 17.37
N CYS A 234 -12.31 -3.87 17.47
CA CYS A 234 -11.38 -2.79 17.15
C CYS A 234 -10.44 -3.20 16.02
N MET A 235 -9.70 -2.24 15.48
CA MET A 235 -8.77 -2.42 14.36
C MET A 235 -9.48 -2.73 13.03
N ALA A 236 -8.75 -3.21 12.04
CA ALA A 236 -9.32 -3.61 10.76
C ALA A 236 -10.13 -4.91 10.89
N ASN A 237 -11.35 -4.90 10.37
CA ASN A 237 -12.19 -6.09 10.34
C ASN A 237 -11.99 -6.85 9.02
N PRO A 238 -11.73 -8.17 9.03
CA PRO A 238 -11.56 -8.96 7.80
C PRO A 238 -12.69 -8.78 6.79
N ARG A 239 -13.95 -8.67 7.23
CA ARG A 239 -15.13 -8.53 6.37
C ARG A 239 -15.14 -7.24 5.54
N ASP A 240 -14.38 -6.20 5.94
CA ASP A 240 -14.38 -4.89 5.29
C ASP A 240 -13.37 -4.82 4.14
N PHE A 241 -12.47 -5.80 4.06
CA PHE A 241 -11.62 -6.01 2.89
C PHE A 241 -12.43 -6.61 1.74
N LYS A 242 -12.12 -6.20 0.52
CA LYS A 242 -12.88 -6.55 -0.68
C LYS A 242 -11.94 -7.05 -1.76
N ALA A 243 -12.10 -8.31 -2.17
CA ALA A 243 -11.47 -8.88 -3.35
C ALA A 243 -12.36 -8.65 -4.59
N PRO A 244 -11.81 -8.41 -5.79
CA PRO A 244 -12.60 -8.19 -6.99
C PRO A 244 -13.25 -9.49 -7.48
N VAL A 245 -14.39 -9.38 -8.18
CA VAL A 245 -14.94 -10.50 -8.95
C VAL A 245 -14.20 -10.64 -10.28
N ALA A 246 -14.21 -11.84 -10.85
CA ALA A 246 -13.57 -12.14 -12.13
C ALA A 246 -14.08 -11.19 -13.24
N ALA A 247 -13.13 -10.64 -13.99
CA ALA A 247 -13.36 -9.88 -15.20
C ALA A 247 -12.21 -10.17 -16.17
N PHE A 248 -12.47 -10.27 -17.45
CA PHE A 248 -11.46 -10.66 -18.42
C PHE A 248 -11.52 -9.85 -19.71
N GLU A 249 -10.42 -9.86 -20.44
CA GLU A 249 -10.29 -9.33 -21.80
C GLU A 249 -10.01 -10.48 -22.78
N ASP A 250 -10.79 -10.54 -23.87
CA ASP A 250 -10.48 -11.39 -25.04
C ASP A 250 -10.17 -10.48 -26.23
N ARG A 251 -8.92 -9.97 -26.27
CA ARG A 251 -8.47 -8.97 -27.25
C ARG A 251 -7.18 -9.41 -27.91
N GLU A 252 -7.20 -9.52 -29.24
CA GLU A 252 -6.03 -9.78 -30.07
C GLU A 252 -5.43 -8.44 -30.52
N VAL A 253 -4.60 -7.84 -29.64
CA VAL A 253 -3.94 -6.55 -29.89
C VAL A 253 -2.47 -6.62 -29.51
N PRO A 254 -1.58 -5.91 -30.23
CA PRO A 254 -0.19 -5.79 -29.80
C PRO A 254 -0.13 -5.18 -28.39
N SER A 255 0.50 -5.89 -27.48
CA SER A 255 0.57 -5.52 -26.07
C SER A 255 1.99 -5.64 -25.54
N THR A 256 2.33 -4.76 -24.58
CA THR A 256 3.61 -4.78 -23.87
C THR A 256 3.39 -5.25 -22.44
N VAL A 257 4.17 -6.22 -21.99
CA VAL A 257 4.21 -6.62 -20.58
C VAL A 257 5.55 -6.20 -20.00
N THR A 258 5.50 -5.33 -18.97
CA THR A 258 6.66 -4.92 -18.18
C THR A 258 6.73 -5.73 -16.91
N ILE A 259 7.91 -6.22 -16.60
CA ILE A 259 8.17 -7.07 -15.43
C ILE A 259 9.26 -6.40 -14.59
N LYS A 260 9.00 -6.25 -13.30
CA LYS A 260 10.04 -5.90 -12.31
C LYS A 260 10.59 -7.18 -11.70
N TRP A 261 11.88 -7.42 -11.86
CA TRP A 261 12.57 -8.61 -11.37
C TRP A 261 13.98 -8.28 -10.86
N CYS A 262 14.27 -8.63 -9.62
CA CYS A 262 15.53 -8.29 -8.93
C CYS A 262 15.87 -6.80 -9.04
N GLY A 263 14.88 -5.94 -8.85
CA GLY A 263 15.04 -4.47 -8.92
C GLY A 263 15.22 -3.90 -10.32
N GLN A 264 15.15 -4.71 -11.35
CA GLN A 264 15.32 -4.29 -12.75
C GLN A 264 14.02 -4.46 -13.55
N PHE A 265 13.85 -3.61 -14.56
CA PHE A 265 12.68 -3.65 -15.41
C PHE A 265 12.98 -4.28 -16.75
N HIS A 266 12.08 -5.15 -17.18
CA HIS A 266 12.17 -5.86 -18.45
C HIS A 266 10.83 -5.83 -19.15
N THR A 267 10.83 -5.76 -20.47
CA THR A 267 9.64 -5.80 -21.28
C THR A 267 9.64 -6.99 -22.25
N THR A 268 8.45 -7.46 -22.56
CA THR A 268 8.19 -8.38 -23.65
C THR A 268 6.94 -7.94 -24.39
N ASN A 269 6.89 -8.19 -25.72
CA ASN A 269 5.72 -7.91 -26.53
C ASN A 269 4.95 -9.19 -26.80
N ILE A 270 3.64 -9.10 -26.69
CA ILE A 270 2.70 -10.20 -26.98
C ILE A 270 1.60 -9.70 -27.91
N GLY A 271 0.88 -10.61 -28.54
CA GLY A 271 -0.15 -10.27 -29.54
C GLY A 271 -1.58 -10.23 -29.00
N HIS A 272 -1.76 -10.18 -27.67
CA HIS A 272 -3.08 -10.21 -27.03
C HIS A 272 -3.03 -9.55 -25.66
N SER A 273 -4.20 -9.20 -25.11
CA SER A 273 -4.28 -8.80 -23.71
C SER A 273 -3.97 -9.99 -22.79
N PRO A 274 -3.11 -9.84 -21.79
CA PRO A 274 -2.84 -10.88 -20.81
C PRO A 274 -3.86 -10.93 -19.65
N LEU A 275 -4.84 -10.03 -19.60
CA LEU A 275 -5.89 -10.01 -18.59
C LEU A 275 -7.05 -10.94 -18.99
N ASP A 276 -6.76 -12.20 -19.23
CA ASP A 276 -7.64 -13.16 -19.87
C ASP A 276 -8.13 -14.30 -18.94
N VAL A 277 -8.10 -14.07 -17.63
CA VAL A 277 -8.62 -15.01 -16.62
C VAL A 277 -10.13 -14.88 -16.53
N VAL A 278 -10.85 -15.89 -17.02
CA VAL A 278 -12.31 -15.92 -17.11
C VAL A 278 -12.95 -16.30 -15.77
N ALA A 279 -12.26 -17.11 -14.98
CA ALA A 279 -12.71 -17.53 -13.66
C ALA A 279 -11.50 -17.85 -12.79
N TRP A 280 -11.67 -17.68 -11.46
CA TRP A 280 -10.64 -18.03 -10.51
C TRP A 280 -11.22 -18.39 -9.14
N HIS A 281 -10.47 -19.17 -8.39
CA HIS A 281 -10.75 -19.43 -6.98
C HIS A 281 -9.44 -19.56 -6.19
N GLY A 282 -9.46 -19.16 -4.93
CA GLY A 282 -8.31 -19.26 -4.04
C GLY A 282 -8.23 -18.09 -3.06
N ASN A 283 -7.13 -18.04 -2.32
CA ASN A 283 -6.90 -17.08 -1.23
C ASN A 283 -5.72 -16.13 -1.48
N TYR A 284 -5.02 -16.26 -2.59
CA TYR A 284 -3.98 -15.33 -3.01
C TYR A 284 -4.55 -14.37 -4.05
N ALA A 285 -5.07 -13.24 -3.58
CA ALA A 285 -5.85 -12.30 -4.37
C ALA A 285 -5.55 -10.85 -3.97
N PRO A 286 -5.80 -9.87 -4.85
CA PRO A 286 -5.72 -8.46 -4.50
C PRO A 286 -6.90 -8.04 -3.64
N TYR A 287 -6.69 -7.01 -2.82
CA TYR A 287 -7.72 -6.46 -1.95
C TYR A 287 -7.76 -4.94 -2.04
N LYS A 288 -8.95 -4.36 -1.79
CA LYS A 288 -9.09 -2.98 -1.36
C LYS A 288 -9.70 -2.93 0.05
N TYR A 289 -9.40 -1.86 0.78
CA TYR A 289 -9.94 -1.60 2.10
C TYR A 289 -10.22 -0.11 2.28
N ASP A 290 -11.38 0.21 2.85
CA ASP A 290 -11.78 1.59 3.17
C ASP A 290 -11.27 1.96 4.56
N LEU A 291 -10.28 2.84 4.63
CA LEU A 291 -9.66 3.31 5.88
C LEU A 291 -10.65 3.99 6.83
N ARG A 292 -11.80 4.46 6.31
CA ARG A 292 -12.88 5.05 7.11
C ARG A 292 -13.58 4.01 8.00
N THR A 293 -13.42 2.73 7.74
CA THR A 293 -13.97 1.63 8.54
C THR A 293 -13.05 1.17 9.66
N TYR A 294 -11.79 1.62 9.67
CA TYR A 294 -10.83 1.27 10.71
C TYR A 294 -11.26 1.84 12.07
N CYS A 295 -11.20 1.02 13.12
CA CYS A 295 -11.61 1.39 14.47
C CYS A 295 -10.41 1.38 15.43
N PRO A 296 -9.71 2.53 15.65
CA PRO A 296 -8.67 2.61 16.67
C PRO A 296 -9.27 2.52 18.07
N VAL A 297 -8.52 1.97 19.01
CA VAL A 297 -8.89 2.00 20.44
C VAL A 297 -8.74 3.42 20.95
N GLY A 298 -9.75 3.94 21.68
CA GLY A 298 -9.71 5.29 22.21
C GLY A 298 -9.91 5.41 23.73
N ALA A 299 -10.45 4.39 24.39
CA ALA A 299 -10.83 4.45 25.80
C ALA A 299 -9.77 3.81 26.69
N ILE A 300 -8.87 4.63 27.26
CA ILE A 300 -7.98 4.29 28.36
C ILE A 300 -8.08 5.38 29.43
N LEU A 301 -7.79 5.02 30.68
CA LEU A 301 -7.94 5.95 31.81
C LEU A 301 -6.74 6.89 31.93
N PHE A 302 -5.53 6.35 31.87
CA PHE A 302 -4.26 7.07 31.94
C PHE A 302 -3.34 6.63 30.82
N ASP A 303 -2.32 7.43 30.58
CA ASP A 303 -1.28 7.22 29.58
C ASP A 303 -1.76 7.38 28.12
N HIS A 304 -0.82 7.54 27.21
CA HIS A 304 -1.07 7.50 25.78
C HIS A 304 -1.13 6.04 25.33
N PRO A 305 -2.12 5.64 24.50
CA PRO A 305 -2.15 4.29 23.96
C PRO A 305 -0.90 3.96 23.15
N ASP A 306 -0.45 2.72 23.27
CA ASP A 306 0.64 2.22 22.44
C ASP A 306 0.27 2.28 20.95
N PRO A 307 1.18 2.71 20.03
CA PRO A 307 0.89 2.81 18.60
C PRO A 307 0.40 1.52 17.91
N SER A 308 0.60 0.36 18.53
CA SER A 308 0.08 -0.92 18.02
C SER A 308 -1.45 -0.93 17.78
N ILE A 309 -2.19 -0.08 18.51
CA ILE A 309 -3.64 0.07 18.30
C ILE A 309 -4.02 0.70 16.96
N PHE A 310 -3.06 1.26 16.24
CA PHE A 310 -3.25 1.90 14.95
C PHE A 310 -2.81 1.00 13.78
N THR A 311 -2.29 -0.20 14.02
CA THR A 311 -1.80 -1.12 12.96
C THR A 311 -2.98 -1.71 12.19
N VAL A 312 -3.05 -1.43 10.90
CA VAL A 312 -4.06 -1.97 9.97
C VAL A 312 -3.60 -3.32 9.43
N LEU A 313 -2.36 -3.38 8.97
CA LEU A 313 -1.73 -4.56 8.36
C LEU A 313 -0.28 -4.66 8.84
N THR A 314 0.21 -5.89 8.95
CA THR A 314 1.61 -6.19 9.27
C THR A 314 2.19 -7.17 8.25
N ALA A 315 3.43 -6.98 7.86
CA ALA A 315 4.23 -7.96 7.11
C ALA A 315 5.30 -8.50 8.04
N PRO A 316 5.24 -9.77 8.45
CA PRO A 316 6.19 -10.32 9.42
C PRO A 316 7.63 -10.28 8.91
N SER A 317 8.58 -10.04 9.81
CA SER A 317 10.01 -10.06 9.48
C SER A 317 10.66 -11.43 9.66
N GLY A 318 9.96 -12.36 10.29
CA GLY A 318 10.56 -13.62 10.78
C GLY A 318 11.39 -13.45 12.06
N GLN A 319 11.62 -12.21 12.53
CA GLN A 319 12.32 -11.91 13.78
C GLN A 319 11.33 -11.37 14.81
N PRO A 320 11.14 -12.05 15.96
CA PRO A 320 10.22 -11.59 17.00
C PRO A 320 10.47 -10.16 17.44
N GLY A 321 9.41 -9.41 17.70
CA GLY A 321 9.46 -8.04 18.20
C GLY A 321 9.73 -6.96 17.14
N THR A 322 9.76 -7.32 15.87
CA THR A 322 9.87 -6.37 14.75
C THR A 322 9.06 -6.85 13.55
N ALA A 323 8.60 -5.93 12.71
CA ALA A 323 7.99 -6.23 11.43
C ALA A 323 8.95 -5.94 10.26
N ASN A 324 8.73 -6.61 9.12
CA ASN A 324 9.30 -6.16 7.86
C ASN A 324 8.67 -4.81 7.51
N ILE A 325 7.34 -4.72 7.61
CA ILE A 325 6.58 -3.48 7.47
C ILE A 325 5.32 -3.59 8.33
N ASP A 326 5.02 -2.54 9.08
CA ASP A 326 3.70 -2.27 9.62
C ASP A 326 3.06 -1.11 8.85
N PHE A 327 1.81 -1.27 8.46
CA PHE A 327 0.99 -0.18 7.96
C PHE A 327 0.08 0.31 9.08
N VAL A 328 0.36 1.52 9.54
CA VAL A 328 -0.27 2.17 10.70
C VAL A 328 -1.12 3.32 10.23
N LEU A 329 -2.31 3.51 10.80
CA LEU A 329 -3.27 4.54 10.41
C LEU A 329 -3.64 5.44 11.58
N PHE A 330 -3.29 6.72 11.48
CA PHE A 330 -3.72 7.76 12.41
C PHE A 330 -4.92 8.49 11.82
N ARG A 331 -6.10 8.21 12.39
CA ARG A 331 -7.35 8.81 11.93
C ARG A 331 -8.14 9.41 13.09
N GLU A 332 -9.29 9.94 12.78
CA GLU A 332 -10.25 10.49 13.74
C GLU A 332 -10.49 9.55 14.92
N ARG A 333 -10.40 10.09 16.13
CA ARG A 333 -10.57 9.35 17.39
C ARG A 333 -10.90 10.25 18.56
N TRP A 334 -11.49 9.66 19.60
CA TRP A 334 -11.67 10.31 20.89
C TRP A 334 -10.43 10.16 21.77
N MET A 335 -10.02 11.26 22.41
CA MET A 335 -8.96 11.32 23.40
C MET A 335 -9.60 11.63 24.75
N VAL A 336 -9.47 10.68 25.69
CA VAL A 336 -10.21 10.73 26.96
C VAL A 336 -9.32 10.48 28.19
N ALA A 337 -8.04 10.18 28.00
CA ALA A 337 -7.14 9.89 29.10
C ALA A 337 -7.03 11.07 30.09
N GLU A 338 -7.18 10.76 31.37
CA GLU A 338 -7.09 11.73 32.48
C GLU A 338 -5.62 11.98 32.88
N GLU A 339 -5.30 13.15 33.38
CA GLU A 339 -3.98 13.52 33.91
C GLU A 339 -2.79 13.10 32.98
N THR A 340 -3.00 13.07 31.67
CA THR A 340 -2.09 12.47 30.73
C THR A 340 -1.61 13.48 29.69
N PHE A 341 -0.29 13.42 29.38
CA PHE A 341 0.24 14.05 28.16
C PHE A 341 -0.24 13.26 26.94
N ARG A 342 -1.22 13.79 26.22
CA ARG A 342 -1.95 13.05 25.17
C ARG A 342 -1.25 12.91 23.82
N PRO A 343 -0.34 13.79 23.38
CA PRO A 343 0.47 13.55 22.20
C PRO A 343 1.38 12.34 22.39
N PRO A 344 1.91 11.76 21.29
CA PRO A 344 2.98 10.78 21.40
C PRO A 344 4.14 11.34 22.21
N TRP A 345 4.72 10.55 23.11
CA TRP A 345 5.88 10.96 23.90
C TRP A 345 7.15 11.09 23.04
N TYR A 346 8.15 11.81 23.51
CA TYR A 346 9.47 11.81 22.89
C TYR A 346 10.07 10.41 22.97
N HIS A 347 10.55 9.87 21.84
CA HIS A 347 11.03 8.51 21.81
C HIS A 347 12.14 8.29 20.78
N LYS A 348 12.73 7.11 20.85
CA LYS A 348 13.62 6.50 19.87
C LYS A 348 13.09 5.10 19.61
N ASN A 349 12.78 4.79 18.36
CA ASN A 349 12.25 3.50 17.96
C ASN A 349 13.35 2.66 17.29
N ILE A 350 13.34 1.35 17.52
CA ILE A 350 14.19 0.39 16.79
C ILE A 350 13.80 0.28 15.32
N MET A 351 12.58 0.68 14.98
CA MET A 351 12.09 0.68 13.61
C MET A 351 12.14 2.10 13.03
N SER A 352 12.25 2.20 11.72
CA SER A 352 12.19 3.45 10.97
C SER A 352 10.76 3.77 10.60
N GLU A 353 10.35 5.02 10.75
CA GLU A 353 8.98 5.50 10.58
C GLU A 353 8.89 6.47 9.40
N LEU A 354 8.21 6.07 8.33
CA LEU A 354 7.90 6.94 7.20
C LEU A 354 6.42 7.23 7.19
N MET A 355 6.06 8.47 7.43
CA MET A 355 4.66 8.92 7.47
C MET A 355 4.26 9.60 6.16
N GLY A 356 2.98 9.48 5.81
CA GLY A 356 2.33 10.25 4.76
C GLY A 356 1.01 10.85 5.23
N ASN A 357 0.69 12.05 4.78
CA ASN A 357 -0.57 12.71 5.11
C ASN A 357 -1.57 12.59 3.96
N ILE A 358 -2.70 11.91 4.21
CA ILE A 358 -3.76 11.74 3.23
C ILE A 358 -4.65 12.98 3.20
N TYR A 359 -5.12 13.46 4.37
CA TYR A 359 -5.88 14.69 4.46
C TYR A 359 -5.91 15.26 5.87
N GLY A 360 -6.17 16.57 5.98
CA GLY A 360 -6.31 17.26 7.25
C GLY A 360 -4.98 17.54 7.91
N GLN A 361 -5.02 17.75 9.23
CA GLN A 361 -3.88 18.15 10.02
C GLN A 361 -3.47 17.03 10.99
N TYR A 362 -2.17 16.75 11.09
CA TYR A 362 -1.63 15.79 12.04
C TYR A 362 -1.48 16.44 13.42
N ASP A 363 -1.86 15.75 14.49
CA ASP A 363 -1.97 16.27 15.85
C ASP A 363 -0.63 16.58 16.54
N ALA A 364 0.39 15.78 16.32
CA ALA A 364 1.68 15.95 16.99
C ALA A 364 2.55 17.09 16.42
N LYS A 365 2.33 17.46 15.16
CA LYS A 365 3.08 18.51 14.45
C LYS A 365 2.14 19.18 13.44
N PRO A 366 1.27 20.08 13.92
CA PRO A 366 0.22 20.65 13.08
C PRO A 366 0.74 21.55 11.97
N GLN A 367 1.94 22.09 12.10
CA GLN A 367 2.53 23.01 11.14
C GLN A 367 3.42 22.29 10.13
N GLY A 368 3.26 22.60 8.83
CA GLY A 368 4.14 22.12 7.77
C GLY A 368 3.96 20.67 7.33
N PHE A 369 3.05 19.88 7.89
CA PHE A 369 2.73 18.52 7.43
C PHE A 369 1.38 18.50 6.72
N VAL A 370 1.37 18.98 5.49
CA VAL A 370 0.17 19.16 4.66
C VAL A 370 -0.21 17.87 3.92
N PRO A 371 -1.47 17.71 3.46
CA PRO A 371 -1.88 16.56 2.65
C PRO A 371 -1.01 16.37 1.41
N GLY A 372 -0.54 15.15 1.17
CA GLY A 372 0.42 14.78 0.13
C GLY A 372 1.89 14.88 0.58
N GLY A 373 2.17 15.50 1.73
CA GLY A 373 3.51 15.53 2.32
C GLY A 373 3.90 14.22 2.99
N MET A 374 5.20 14.06 3.22
CA MET A 374 5.81 12.91 3.89
C MET A 374 6.77 13.35 4.98
N SER A 375 7.02 12.48 5.96
CA SER A 375 8.13 12.63 6.90
C SER A 375 8.80 11.29 7.18
N LEU A 376 10.10 11.31 7.46
CA LEU A 376 10.89 10.14 7.84
C LEU A 376 11.59 10.40 9.17
N HIS A 377 11.41 9.49 10.11
CA HIS A 377 12.20 9.38 11.34
C HIS A 377 12.91 8.04 11.31
N ASN A 378 14.18 8.06 11.01
CA ASN A 378 14.93 6.82 10.85
C ASN A 378 15.18 6.15 12.20
N MET A 379 15.47 4.84 12.18
CA MET A 379 15.68 4.02 13.38
C MET A 379 16.65 4.69 14.36
N MET A 380 16.32 4.66 15.66
CA MET A 380 17.06 5.25 16.77
C MET A 380 17.26 6.77 16.70
N ILE A 381 16.62 7.48 15.78
CA ILE A 381 16.66 8.94 15.76
C ILE A 381 15.56 9.50 16.67
N PRO A 382 15.91 10.31 17.68
CA PRO A 382 14.93 10.87 18.60
C PRO A 382 13.93 11.77 17.87
N HIS A 383 12.66 11.65 18.22
CA HIS A 383 11.60 12.52 17.72
C HIS A 383 10.40 12.56 18.67
N GLY A 384 9.41 13.37 18.36
CA GLY A 384 8.23 13.58 19.20
C GLY A 384 7.50 14.87 18.82
N PRO A 385 6.60 15.38 19.70
CA PRO A 385 5.88 16.62 19.44
C PRO A 385 6.82 17.82 19.33
N ASP A 386 6.44 18.79 18.51
CA ASP A 386 7.12 20.07 18.46
C ASP A 386 6.87 20.90 19.75
N ARG A 387 7.50 22.06 19.84
CA ARG A 387 7.35 22.94 21.03
C ARG A 387 5.89 23.35 21.26
N GLU A 388 5.18 23.74 20.21
CA GLU A 388 3.80 24.22 20.32
C GLU A 388 2.87 23.11 20.81
N ALA A 389 2.96 21.92 20.23
CA ALA A 389 2.19 20.74 20.64
C ALA A 389 2.51 20.34 22.08
N PHE A 390 3.80 20.41 22.49
CA PHE A 390 4.22 20.14 23.87
C PHE A 390 3.61 21.13 24.85
N GLU A 391 3.72 22.45 24.58
CA GLU A 391 3.19 23.49 25.47
C GLU A 391 1.66 23.42 25.57
N ASN A 392 0.99 23.26 24.46
CA ASN A 392 -0.47 23.13 24.42
C ASN A 392 -0.95 21.91 25.22
N ALA A 393 -0.33 20.76 25.01
CA ALA A 393 -0.72 19.52 25.69
C ALA A 393 -0.39 19.56 27.21
N SER A 394 0.75 20.16 27.59
CA SER A 394 1.16 20.28 29.01
C SER A 394 0.29 21.21 29.80
N ASN A 395 -0.36 22.20 29.16
CA ASN A 395 -1.19 23.22 29.83
C ASN A 395 -2.69 23.03 29.51
N ALA A 396 -3.08 21.97 28.81
CA ALA A 396 -4.46 21.72 28.41
C ALA A 396 -5.36 21.49 29.65
N ASN A 397 -6.56 22.05 29.61
CA ASN A 397 -7.62 21.66 30.53
C ASN A 397 -8.29 20.40 29.97
N LEU A 398 -7.91 19.24 30.51
CA LEU A 398 -8.29 17.94 29.94
C LEU A 398 -9.79 17.64 30.12
N GLY A 399 -10.41 17.24 29.05
CA GLY A 399 -11.77 16.71 28.94
C GLY A 399 -11.83 15.73 27.76
N PRO A 400 -12.99 15.14 27.47
CA PRO A 400 -13.17 14.41 26.23
C PRO A 400 -12.92 15.34 25.03
N ASP A 401 -11.98 14.98 24.18
CA ASP A 401 -11.63 15.71 22.97
C ASP A 401 -11.65 14.79 21.76
N LYS A 402 -12.14 15.28 20.63
CA LYS A 402 -12.20 14.52 19.40
C LYS A 402 -11.22 15.07 18.37
N LEU A 403 -10.18 14.30 18.08
CA LEU A 403 -9.42 14.53 16.85
C LEU A 403 -10.31 14.17 15.66
N ASP A 404 -10.63 15.14 14.83
CA ASP A 404 -11.44 14.93 13.64
C ASP A 404 -10.78 15.54 12.40
N ARG A 405 -11.33 15.21 11.22
CA ARG A 405 -10.83 15.69 9.92
C ARG A 405 -9.34 15.51 9.72
N THR A 406 -8.84 14.36 10.12
CA THR A 406 -7.43 13.98 9.95
C THR A 406 -7.31 12.53 9.50
N MET A 407 -6.36 12.26 8.62
CA MET A 407 -5.97 10.90 8.24
C MET A 407 -4.54 10.93 7.72
N SER A 408 -3.65 10.33 8.50
CA SER A 408 -2.24 10.11 8.15
C SER A 408 -1.93 8.64 8.34
N PHE A 409 -0.92 8.15 7.66
CA PHE A 409 -0.46 6.78 7.80
C PHE A 409 1.05 6.73 8.06
N MET A 410 1.53 5.57 8.47
CA MET A 410 2.94 5.28 8.63
C MET A 410 3.28 3.92 8.03
N PHE A 411 4.39 3.86 7.28
CA PHE A 411 5.10 2.65 6.98
C PHE A 411 6.24 2.52 7.97
N GLU A 412 6.15 1.56 8.86
CA GLU A 412 7.15 1.31 9.88
C GLU A 412 7.91 0.04 9.55
N THR A 413 9.24 0.10 9.50
CA THR A 413 10.09 -1.03 9.12
C THR A 413 11.28 -1.20 10.05
N ARG A 414 11.66 -2.45 10.33
CA ARG A 414 12.87 -2.76 11.11
C ARG A 414 14.17 -2.31 10.46
N PHE A 415 14.15 -1.94 9.19
CA PHE A 415 15.36 -1.61 8.44
C PHE A 415 15.59 -0.09 8.45
N PRO A 416 16.87 0.36 8.43
CA PRO A 416 17.16 1.76 8.13
C PRO A 416 16.69 2.09 6.72
N GLN A 417 16.06 3.24 6.54
CA GLN A 417 15.61 3.72 5.25
C GLN A 417 16.65 4.67 4.66
N HIS A 418 17.14 4.33 3.47
CA HIS A 418 18.08 5.16 2.72
C HIS A 418 17.32 6.05 1.76
N LEU A 419 17.61 7.36 1.80
CA LEU A 419 17.07 8.32 0.85
C LEU A 419 17.63 8.04 -0.54
N THR A 420 16.79 8.18 -1.55
CA THR A 420 17.26 8.22 -2.94
C THR A 420 17.77 9.65 -3.29
N GLU A 421 18.50 9.78 -4.38
CA GLU A 421 18.88 11.08 -4.92
C GLU A 421 17.66 11.98 -5.17
N PHE A 422 16.57 11.40 -5.70
CA PHE A 422 15.31 12.12 -5.89
C PHE A 422 14.79 12.71 -4.57
N ALA A 423 14.73 11.92 -3.51
CA ALA A 423 14.23 12.37 -2.21
C ALA A 423 15.13 13.45 -1.56
N ALA A 424 16.42 13.36 -1.79
CA ALA A 424 17.41 14.25 -1.18
C ALA A 424 17.59 15.59 -1.92
N SER A 425 17.36 15.62 -3.26
CA SER A 425 17.74 16.77 -4.08
C SER A 425 16.64 17.30 -5.02
N GLU A 426 15.68 16.48 -5.45
CA GLU A 426 14.63 16.87 -6.40
C GLU A 426 13.26 17.05 -5.72
N ALA A 427 12.93 16.21 -4.73
CA ALA A 427 11.70 16.33 -3.97
C ALA A 427 11.74 17.59 -3.09
N PRO A 428 10.57 18.21 -2.80
CA PRO A 428 10.50 19.45 -2.03
C PRO A 428 10.78 19.21 -0.51
N LEU A 429 12.04 18.95 -0.18
CA LEU A 429 12.53 18.75 1.17
C LEU A 429 12.43 20.05 1.98
N GLN A 430 11.93 19.98 3.21
CA GLN A 430 11.87 21.10 4.15
C GLN A 430 13.19 21.20 4.94
N ASP A 431 14.02 22.17 4.62
CA ASP A 431 15.34 22.36 5.26
C ASP A 431 15.24 22.78 6.71
N ASP A 432 14.13 23.40 7.11
CA ASP A 432 13.85 23.92 8.45
C ASP A 432 13.07 22.95 9.37
N TYR A 433 12.81 21.74 8.91
CA TYR A 433 11.98 20.81 9.68
C TYR A 433 12.48 20.56 11.10
N ILE A 434 13.79 20.44 11.28
CA ILE A 434 14.40 20.20 12.60
C ILE A 434 14.26 21.38 13.57
N ASP A 435 14.00 22.60 13.07
CA ASP A 435 13.86 23.79 13.89
C ASP A 435 12.64 23.74 14.82
N CYS A 436 11.65 22.89 14.50
CA CYS A 436 10.47 22.69 15.34
C CYS A 436 10.81 22.21 16.79
N TRP A 437 12.01 21.64 16.99
CA TRP A 437 12.49 21.19 18.31
C TRP A 437 13.57 22.09 18.92
N THR A 438 14.26 22.93 18.13
CA THR A 438 15.39 23.77 18.62
C THR A 438 14.96 24.76 19.70
N SER A 439 13.70 25.15 19.70
CA SER A 439 13.13 26.09 20.66
C SER A 439 12.62 25.45 21.96
N LEU A 440 12.76 24.12 22.13
CA LEU A 440 12.43 23.45 23.39
C LEU A 440 13.38 23.89 24.50
N GLU A 441 12.83 24.41 25.62
CA GLU A 441 13.60 24.97 26.72
C GLU A 441 13.77 23.97 27.87
N LYS A 442 14.87 24.14 28.62
CA LYS A 442 15.05 23.42 29.88
C LYS A 442 14.03 23.92 30.91
N LYS A 443 13.12 23.04 31.32
CA LYS A 443 12.10 23.34 32.37
C LYS A 443 12.47 22.80 33.76
N PHE A 444 13.55 22.03 33.87
CA PHE A 444 14.02 21.47 35.14
C PHE A 444 14.62 22.58 36.01
N ASP A 445 14.03 22.80 37.18
CA ASP A 445 14.46 23.78 38.20
C ASP A 445 14.92 23.14 39.52
N GLY A 446 14.87 21.82 39.64
CA GLY A 446 15.25 21.06 40.83
C GLY A 446 14.20 21.03 41.94
N THR A 447 13.00 21.57 41.69
CA THR A 447 11.90 21.55 42.67
C THR A 447 10.88 20.48 42.34
N PRO A 448 10.31 19.76 43.34
CA PRO A 448 9.20 18.84 43.08
C PRO A 448 7.97 19.61 42.57
N GLY A 449 7.36 19.12 41.52
CA GLY A 449 6.10 19.67 41.02
C GLY A 449 5.04 19.67 42.12
N LYS A 450 4.19 20.69 42.14
CA LYS A 450 2.99 20.67 42.98
C LYS A 450 2.04 19.61 42.39
N LYS A 451 1.68 18.64 43.22
CA LYS A 451 0.61 17.68 42.90
C LYS A 451 -0.75 18.39 42.84
#